data_09addafa52c89e090a682892126b86e5
#
_entry.id   09addafa52c89e090a682892126b86e5
#
_cell.length_a   1.000
_cell.length_b   1.000
_cell.length_c   1.000
_cell.angle_alpha   90.00
_cell.angle_beta   90.00
_cell.angle_gamma   90.00
#
_symmetry.space_group_name_H-M   'P 1'
#
loop_
_entity.id
_entity.type
_entity.pdbx_description
1 polymer ?
#
loop_
_entity_poly.entity_id
_entity_poly.type
_entity_poly.pdbx_seq_one_letter_code
_entity_poly.pdbx_strand_id
1 'polypeptide(L)'
;MRHVISLLIENEAGALSRVSGLFSARGYNIESLTVAPTEDPSMSRMTIVTTGSDDIIEQITKQLNKLVEVIKVVDISESAHVERELMLVKVRATGKDREEMKRMVEIFRARIIDVTEASYVIELTGDQTKLDAFIAAIDADLILETVRSGVCGVGRGDRILKI
;
A
#
# COMPACT_ATOMS: atom_id res chain seq x y z
N MET A 1 -0.49 11.88 12.49
CA MET A 1 0.62 10.93 12.37
C MET A 1 0.16 9.72 11.57
N ARG A 2 0.99 9.27 10.65
CA ARG A 2 0.72 8.12 9.80
C ARG A 2 0.94 6.82 10.55
N HIS A 3 0.00 5.89 10.47
CA HIS A 3 0.09 4.57 11.09
C HIS A 3 -0.16 3.48 10.07
N VAL A 4 0.55 2.37 10.22
CA VAL A 4 0.43 1.18 9.38
C VAL A 4 -0.06 0.03 10.26
N ILE A 5 -1.31 -0.33 10.09
CA ILE A 5 -1.97 -1.35 10.89
C ILE A 5 -2.05 -2.64 10.10
N SER A 6 -1.48 -3.70 10.65
CA SER A 6 -1.55 -5.04 10.08
C SER A 6 -2.57 -5.88 10.81
N LEU A 7 -3.40 -6.57 10.04
CA LEU A 7 -4.44 -7.45 10.58
C LEU A 7 -4.30 -8.84 9.99
N LEU A 8 -4.58 -9.81 10.83
CA LEU A 8 -4.84 -11.17 10.41
C LEU A 8 -6.34 -11.41 10.57
N ILE A 9 -7.03 -11.71 9.47
CA ILE A 9 -8.48 -11.85 9.44
C ILE A 9 -8.88 -13.18 8.83
N GLU A 10 -10.08 -13.65 9.14
CA GLU A 10 -10.65 -14.82 8.49
C GLU A 10 -10.91 -14.49 7.01
N ASN A 11 -10.55 -15.42 6.14
CA ASN A 11 -10.80 -15.29 4.69
C ASN A 11 -12.23 -15.72 4.38
N GLU A 12 -13.18 -14.90 4.80
CA GLU A 12 -14.62 -15.16 4.64
C GLU A 12 -15.32 -13.95 3.97
N ALA A 13 -16.45 -14.24 3.37
CA ALA A 13 -17.29 -13.19 2.80
C ALA A 13 -17.73 -12.21 3.90
N GLY A 14 -17.60 -10.93 3.65
CA GLY A 14 -18.02 -9.88 4.57
C GLY A 14 -16.94 -9.42 5.56
N ALA A 15 -15.84 -10.13 5.72
CA ALA A 15 -14.77 -9.71 6.65
C ALA A 15 -14.20 -8.35 6.27
N LEU A 16 -13.83 -8.15 5.01
CA LEU A 16 -13.35 -6.86 4.49
C LEU A 16 -14.41 -5.76 4.68
N SER A 17 -15.65 -6.05 4.39
CA SER A 17 -16.74 -5.09 4.51
C SER A 17 -16.94 -4.63 5.97
N ARG A 18 -16.81 -5.53 6.93
CA ARG A 18 -16.92 -5.19 8.35
C ARG A 18 -15.78 -4.31 8.82
N VAL A 19 -14.56 -4.60 8.39
CA VAL A 19 -13.38 -3.77 8.72
C VAL A 19 -13.53 -2.39 8.12
N SER A 20 -13.80 -2.29 6.82
CA SER A 20 -13.97 -0.99 6.15
C SER A 20 -15.16 -0.22 6.69
N GLY A 21 -16.25 -0.91 7.00
CA GLY A 21 -17.45 -0.32 7.59
C GLY A 21 -17.20 0.31 8.95
N LEU A 22 -16.35 -0.31 9.76
CA LEU A 22 -15.95 0.24 11.06
C LEU A 22 -15.25 1.59 10.90
N PHE A 23 -14.32 1.71 9.95
CA PHE A 23 -13.65 2.97 9.65
C PHE A 23 -14.65 4.03 9.16
N SER A 24 -15.53 3.65 8.24
CA SER A 24 -16.53 4.56 7.68
C SER A 24 -17.51 5.07 8.73
N ALA A 25 -18.02 4.19 9.59
CA ALA A 25 -18.99 4.53 10.62
C ALA A 25 -18.45 5.53 11.65
N ARG A 26 -17.13 5.53 11.85
CA ARG A 26 -16.48 6.40 12.83
C ARG A 26 -15.76 7.60 12.19
N GLY A 27 -15.88 7.76 10.87
CA GLY A 27 -15.24 8.85 10.16
C GLY A 27 -13.72 8.78 10.08
N TYR A 28 -13.15 7.59 10.27
CA TYR A 28 -11.71 7.38 10.09
C TYR A 28 -11.38 7.24 8.62
N ASN A 29 -10.29 7.87 8.18
CA ASN A 29 -9.85 7.79 6.80
C ASN A 29 -8.93 6.61 6.57
N ILE A 30 -9.17 5.86 5.49
CA ILE A 30 -8.26 4.83 4.99
C ILE A 30 -7.51 5.42 3.80
N GLU A 31 -6.19 5.63 3.95
CA GLU A 31 -5.35 6.13 2.87
C GLU A 31 -5.00 5.03 1.88
N SER A 32 -4.78 3.83 2.39
CA SER A 32 -4.43 2.67 1.57
C SER A 32 -4.87 1.40 2.29
N LEU A 33 -5.28 0.41 1.50
CA LEU A 33 -5.71 -0.87 2.02
C LEU A 33 -5.29 -1.96 1.04
N THR A 34 -4.59 -2.98 1.56
CA THR A 34 -4.27 -4.20 0.81
C THR A 34 -4.78 -5.40 1.59
N VAL A 35 -5.29 -6.39 0.89
CA VAL A 35 -5.74 -7.64 1.50
C VAL A 35 -5.54 -8.79 0.52
N ALA A 36 -5.01 -9.90 1.01
CA ALA A 36 -4.84 -11.12 0.23
C ALA A 36 -4.77 -12.32 1.18
N PRO A 37 -5.13 -13.52 0.70
CA PRO A 37 -4.93 -14.74 1.47
C PRO A 37 -3.45 -14.95 1.83
N THR A 38 -3.21 -15.60 2.96
CA THR A 38 -1.87 -16.01 3.40
C THR A 38 -1.56 -17.42 2.86
N GLU A 39 -0.45 -18.02 3.34
CA GLU A 39 -0.14 -19.43 3.08
C GLU A 39 -1.19 -20.38 3.67
N ASP A 40 -1.97 -19.91 4.63
CA ASP A 40 -3.16 -20.59 5.12
C ASP A 40 -4.37 -19.97 4.38
N PRO A 41 -5.05 -20.73 3.48
CA PRO A 41 -6.14 -20.18 2.69
C PRO A 41 -7.37 -19.76 3.50
N SER A 42 -7.48 -20.17 4.75
CA SER A 42 -8.56 -19.74 5.64
C SER A 42 -8.33 -18.33 6.20
N MET A 43 -7.14 -17.77 6.02
CA MET A 43 -6.73 -16.52 6.62
C MET A 43 -6.22 -15.53 5.60
N SER A 44 -6.59 -14.26 5.78
CA SER A 44 -6.07 -13.16 4.96
C SER A 44 -5.26 -12.19 5.80
N ARG A 45 -4.25 -11.62 5.19
CA ARG A 45 -3.45 -10.53 5.75
C ARG A 45 -3.92 -9.22 5.15
N MET A 46 -4.26 -8.27 6.00
CA MET A 46 -4.67 -6.92 5.60
C MET A 46 -3.69 -5.91 6.17
N THR A 47 -3.32 -4.93 5.35
CA THR A 47 -2.53 -3.78 5.80
C THR A 47 -3.32 -2.51 5.51
N ILE A 48 -3.57 -1.72 6.55
CA ILE A 48 -4.29 -0.46 6.45
C ILE A 48 -3.35 0.68 6.83
N VAL A 49 -3.26 1.68 5.97
CA VAL A 49 -2.57 2.93 6.28
C VAL A 49 -3.63 3.98 6.61
N THR A 50 -3.50 4.59 7.78
CA THR A 50 -4.40 5.64 8.25
C THR A 50 -3.61 6.73 8.95
N THR A 51 -4.21 7.89 9.09
CA THR A 51 -3.62 9.03 9.79
C THR A 51 -4.51 9.39 10.97
N GLY A 52 -3.91 9.64 12.12
CA GLY A 52 -4.64 10.03 13.31
C GLY A 52 -3.72 10.21 14.52
N SER A 53 -4.29 10.71 15.61
CA SER A 53 -3.60 10.78 16.89
C SER A 53 -3.46 9.39 17.52
N ASP A 54 -2.58 9.24 18.47
CA ASP A 54 -2.40 7.97 19.19
C ASP A 54 -3.71 7.50 19.84
N ASP A 55 -4.51 8.42 20.37
CA ASP A 55 -5.83 8.11 20.96
C ASP A 55 -6.79 7.50 19.92
N ILE A 56 -6.81 8.06 18.72
CA ILE A 56 -7.65 7.55 17.62
C ILE A 56 -7.19 6.15 17.21
N ILE A 57 -5.88 5.96 17.09
CA ILE A 57 -5.32 4.66 16.71
C ILE A 57 -5.61 3.59 17.78
N GLU A 58 -5.52 3.97 19.05
CA GLU A 58 -5.90 3.08 20.14
C GLU A 58 -7.37 2.65 20.05
N GLN A 59 -8.26 3.61 19.78
CA GLN A 59 -9.68 3.33 19.58
C GLN A 59 -9.93 2.41 18.40
N ILE A 60 -9.27 2.67 17.26
CA ILE A 60 -9.36 1.83 16.07
C ILE A 60 -8.95 0.38 16.42
N THR A 61 -7.81 0.21 17.08
CA THR A 61 -7.30 -1.10 17.46
C THR A 61 -8.28 -1.84 18.37
N LYS A 62 -8.82 -1.15 19.36
CA LYS A 62 -9.81 -1.73 20.28
C LYS A 62 -11.08 -2.17 19.54
N GLN A 63 -11.57 -1.35 18.61
CA GLN A 63 -12.76 -1.67 17.84
C GLN A 63 -12.54 -2.83 16.87
N LEU A 64 -11.38 -2.88 16.23
CA LEU A 64 -11.01 -3.98 15.34
C LEU A 64 -10.96 -5.30 16.10
N ASN A 65 -10.40 -5.32 17.31
CA ASN A 65 -10.32 -6.50 18.14
C ASN A 65 -11.69 -7.04 18.60
N LYS A 66 -12.74 -6.24 18.48
CA LYS A 66 -14.12 -6.68 18.80
C LYS A 66 -14.80 -7.40 17.64
N LEU A 67 -14.27 -7.29 16.42
CA LEU A 67 -14.83 -7.99 15.28
C LEU A 67 -14.45 -9.46 15.32
N VAL A 68 -15.45 -10.34 15.16
CA VAL A 68 -15.26 -11.80 15.22
C VAL A 68 -14.27 -12.29 14.17
N GLU A 69 -14.30 -11.69 12.98
CA GLU A 69 -13.45 -12.06 11.85
C GLU A 69 -12.00 -11.62 12.01
N VAL A 70 -11.71 -10.71 12.94
CA VAL A 70 -10.36 -10.21 13.19
C VAL A 70 -9.67 -11.09 14.23
N ILE A 71 -8.58 -11.73 13.83
CA ILE A 71 -7.83 -12.66 14.67
C ILE A 71 -6.76 -11.94 15.47
N LYS A 72 -5.99 -11.09 14.80
CA LYS A 72 -4.94 -10.27 15.44
C LYS A 72 -4.80 -8.92 14.74
N VAL A 73 -4.43 -7.92 15.51
CA VAL A 73 -4.15 -6.55 15.04
C VAL A 73 -2.82 -6.11 15.64
N VAL A 74 -1.97 -5.50 14.83
CA VAL A 74 -0.74 -4.87 15.30
C VAL A 74 -0.47 -3.59 14.51
N ASP A 75 -0.06 -2.54 15.20
CA ASP A 75 0.47 -1.34 14.58
C ASP A 75 1.97 -1.55 14.36
N ILE A 76 2.37 -1.84 13.12
CA ILE A 76 3.77 -2.11 12.79
C ILE A 76 4.61 -0.84 12.68
N SER A 77 3.98 0.33 12.58
CA SER A 77 4.71 1.59 12.50
C SER A 77 5.41 1.96 13.81
N GLU A 78 5.00 1.37 14.93
CA GLU A 78 5.63 1.60 16.24
C GLU A 78 6.98 0.87 16.40
N SER A 79 7.34 0.05 15.44
CA SER A 79 8.54 -0.80 15.54
C SER A 79 9.24 -0.93 14.20
N ALA A 80 10.44 -1.50 14.23
CA ALA A 80 11.20 -1.77 13.00
C ALA A 80 10.40 -2.71 12.09
N HIS A 81 10.16 -2.28 10.86
CA HIS A 81 9.35 -3.02 9.90
C HIS A 81 9.79 -2.69 8.47
N VAL A 82 9.25 -3.44 7.52
CA VAL A 82 9.44 -3.21 6.09
C VAL A 82 8.09 -2.90 5.47
N GLU A 83 8.03 -1.85 4.68
CA GLU A 83 6.88 -1.49 3.86
C GLU A 83 7.26 -1.52 2.40
N ARG A 84 6.37 -2.02 1.56
CA ARG A 84 6.52 -1.97 0.10
C ARG A 84 5.17 -1.75 -0.53
N GLU A 85 5.21 -1.08 -1.67
CA GLU A 85 4.05 -0.82 -2.51
C GLU A 85 4.48 -0.98 -3.97
N LEU A 86 3.61 -1.54 -4.79
CA LEU A 86 3.80 -1.61 -6.23
C LEU A 86 3.04 -0.47 -6.89
N MET A 87 3.68 0.18 -7.86
CA MET A 87 3.06 1.22 -8.67
C MET A 87 3.27 0.93 -10.16
N LEU A 88 2.23 1.13 -10.95
CA LEU A 88 2.29 1.12 -12.40
C LEU A 88 1.96 2.53 -12.89
N VAL A 89 2.84 3.09 -13.71
CA VAL A 89 2.65 4.43 -14.27
C VAL A 89 2.74 4.35 -15.78
N LYS A 90 1.71 4.80 -16.45
CA LYS A 90 1.74 4.97 -17.90
C LYS A 90 2.13 6.41 -18.20
N VAL A 91 3.17 6.58 -18.98
CA VAL A 91 3.68 7.91 -19.33
C VAL A 91 3.72 8.07 -20.85
N ARG A 92 3.49 9.31 -21.30
CA ARG A 92 3.75 9.68 -22.68
C ARG A 92 5.27 9.69 -22.89
N ALA A 93 5.75 9.01 -23.92
CA ALA A 93 7.17 8.85 -24.19
C ALA A 93 7.42 9.03 -25.70
N THR A 94 7.47 10.30 -26.12
CA THR A 94 7.73 10.69 -27.50
C THR A 94 8.90 11.67 -27.56
N GLY A 95 9.65 11.67 -28.64
CA GLY A 95 10.75 12.59 -28.87
C GLY A 95 11.77 12.58 -27.73
N LYS A 96 12.06 13.74 -27.18
CA LYS A 96 13.02 13.93 -26.09
C LYS A 96 12.56 13.29 -24.78
N ASP A 97 11.25 13.24 -24.55
CA ASP A 97 10.68 12.68 -23.34
C ASP A 97 10.96 11.18 -23.24
N ARG A 98 11.11 10.52 -24.37
CA ARG A 98 11.39 9.08 -24.43
C ARG A 98 12.71 8.73 -23.75
N GLU A 99 13.77 9.46 -24.02
CA GLU A 99 15.07 9.26 -23.39
C GLU A 99 15.07 9.70 -21.94
N GLU A 100 14.37 10.79 -21.63
CA GLU A 100 14.23 11.28 -20.27
C GLU A 100 13.52 10.25 -19.37
N MET A 101 12.47 9.62 -19.86
CA MET A 101 11.77 8.56 -19.12
C MET A 101 12.65 7.35 -18.87
N LYS A 102 13.47 6.95 -19.84
CA LYS A 102 14.45 5.86 -19.64
C LYS A 102 15.44 6.20 -18.53
N ARG A 103 15.92 7.43 -18.52
CA ARG A 103 16.85 7.88 -17.48
C ARG A 103 16.21 7.86 -16.10
N MET A 104 14.97 8.33 -15.98
CA MET A 104 14.22 8.28 -14.72
C MET A 104 14.03 6.84 -14.22
N VAL A 105 13.70 5.93 -15.12
CA VAL A 105 13.56 4.51 -14.80
C VAL A 105 14.86 3.94 -14.23
N GLU A 106 16.01 4.26 -14.81
CA GLU A 106 17.32 3.82 -14.32
C GLU A 106 17.66 4.41 -12.94
N ILE A 107 17.43 5.70 -12.75
CA ILE A 107 17.71 6.41 -11.50
C ILE A 107 16.92 5.79 -10.34
N PHE A 108 15.64 5.52 -10.54
CA PHE A 108 14.75 4.98 -9.50
C PHE A 108 14.75 3.46 -9.44
N ARG A 109 15.54 2.79 -10.29
CA ARG A 109 15.58 1.32 -10.39
C ARG A 109 14.20 0.72 -10.67
N ALA A 110 13.46 1.39 -11.53
CA ALA A 110 12.17 0.93 -12.04
C ALA A 110 12.37 0.05 -13.27
N ARG A 111 11.27 -0.41 -13.85
CA ARG A 111 11.28 -1.21 -15.07
C ARG A 111 10.25 -0.68 -16.06
N ILE A 112 10.62 -0.71 -17.34
CA ILE A 112 9.67 -0.47 -18.41
C ILE A 112 9.11 -1.84 -18.80
N ILE A 113 7.80 -2.04 -18.63
CA ILE A 113 7.15 -3.32 -18.85
C ILE A 113 6.27 -3.37 -20.10
N ASP A 114 5.95 -2.21 -20.67
CA ASP A 114 5.25 -2.09 -21.92
C ASP A 114 5.76 -0.89 -22.70
N VAL A 115 5.88 -1.04 -24.01
CA VAL A 115 6.44 -0.02 -24.90
C VAL A 115 5.57 0.09 -26.13
N THR A 116 5.14 1.32 -26.44
CA THR A 116 4.55 1.68 -27.74
C THR A 116 5.34 2.84 -28.34
N GLU A 117 4.99 3.25 -29.55
CA GLU A 117 5.61 4.41 -30.18
C GLU A 117 5.41 5.71 -29.37
N ALA A 118 4.32 5.78 -28.58
CA ALA A 118 3.92 7.00 -27.90
C ALA A 118 4.00 6.92 -26.37
N SER A 119 4.17 5.72 -25.79
CA SER A 119 4.06 5.56 -24.35
C SER A 119 4.92 4.43 -23.79
N TYR A 120 5.19 4.53 -22.50
CA TYR A 120 5.75 3.45 -21.68
C TYR A 120 4.81 3.16 -20.52
N VAL A 121 4.76 1.89 -20.09
CA VAL A 121 4.27 1.52 -18.78
C VAL A 121 5.46 1.19 -17.91
N ILE A 122 5.57 1.88 -16.78
CA ILE A 122 6.69 1.75 -15.83
C ILE A 122 6.19 1.07 -14.57
N GLU A 123 6.92 0.05 -14.13
CA GLU A 123 6.70 -0.65 -12.87
C GLU A 123 7.73 -0.20 -11.85
N LEU A 124 7.28 0.20 -10.66
CA LEU A 124 8.15 0.62 -9.57
C LEU A 124 7.67 0.04 -8.26
N THR A 125 8.59 -0.55 -7.51
CA THR A 125 8.33 -1.07 -6.16
C THR A 125 9.23 -0.33 -5.17
N GLY A 126 8.65 0.05 -4.04
CA GLY A 126 9.39 0.73 -2.99
C GLY A 126 8.47 1.12 -1.83
N ASP A 127 9.00 1.90 -0.90
CA ASP A 127 8.18 2.53 0.12
C ASP A 127 7.44 3.75 -0.47
N GLN A 128 6.53 4.30 0.30
CA GLN A 128 5.71 5.44 -0.12
C GLN A 128 6.58 6.64 -0.55
N THR A 129 7.65 6.92 0.19
CA THR A 129 8.55 8.03 -0.09
C THR A 129 9.18 7.90 -1.48
N LYS A 130 9.64 6.70 -1.83
CA LYS A 130 10.25 6.45 -3.14
C LYS A 130 9.23 6.61 -4.27
N LEU A 131 8.04 6.06 -4.11
CA LEU A 131 6.99 6.14 -5.12
C LEU A 131 6.52 7.59 -5.33
N ASP A 132 6.32 8.31 -4.25
CA ASP A 132 5.94 9.73 -4.30
C ASP A 132 7.04 10.58 -4.96
N ALA A 133 8.32 10.29 -4.67
CA ALA A 133 9.44 10.98 -5.28
C ALA A 133 9.52 10.73 -6.79
N PHE A 134 9.23 9.51 -7.23
CA PHE A 134 9.19 9.17 -8.66
C PHE A 134 8.11 9.98 -9.38
N ILE A 135 6.91 10.02 -8.85
CA ILE A 135 5.80 10.80 -9.44
C ILE A 135 6.14 12.29 -9.46
N ALA A 136 6.71 12.81 -8.39
CA ALA A 136 7.08 14.23 -8.31
C ALA A 136 8.20 14.62 -9.29
N ALA A 137 9.06 13.67 -9.65
CA ALA A 137 10.17 13.91 -10.58
C ALA A 137 9.74 13.89 -12.06
N ILE A 138 8.56 13.37 -12.36
CA ILE A 138 8.01 13.34 -13.72
C ILE A 138 7.15 14.58 -13.93
N ASP A 139 7.29 15.20 -15.13
CA ASP A 139 6.39 16.26 -15.55
C ASP A 139 4.93 15.73 -15.54
N ALA A 140 4.05 16.40 -14.81
CA ALA A 140 2.66 16.00 -14.64
C ALA A 140 1.94 15.81 -15.99
N ASP A 141 2.29 16.60 -17.00
CA ASP A 141 1.68 16.52 -18.33
C ASP A 141 2.04 15.22 -19.07
N LEU A 142 3.09 14.53 -18.63
CA LEU A 142 3.50 13.25 -19.22
C LEU A 142 2.83 12.05 -18.59
N ILE A 143 2.25 12.20 -17.40
CA ILE A 143 1.58 11.10 -16.71
C ILE A 143 0.19 10.90 -17.31
N LEU A 144 -0.03 9.74 -17.92
CA LEU A 144 -1.33 9.39 -18.51
C LEU A 144 -2.23 8.71 -17.49
N GLU A 145 -1.66 7.86 -16.65
CA GLU A 145 -2.40 7.02 -15.72
C GLU A 145 -1.48 6.48 -14.64
N THR A 146 -1.97 6.42 -13.41
CA THR A 146 -1.22 5.85 -12.29
C THR A 146 -2.10 4.87 -11.50
N VAL A 147 -1.55 3.69 -11.21
CA VAL A 147 -2.19 2.69 -10.37
C VAL A 147 -1.23 2.32 -9.23
N ARG A 148 -1.74 2.32 -8.01
CA ARG A 148 -0.96 1.88 -6.83
C ARG A 148 -1.70 0.74 -6.14
N SER A 149 -0.93 -0.25 -5.71
CA SER A 149 -1.49 -1.41 -5.01
C SER A 149 -1.95 -1.10 -3.58
N GLY A 150 -1.39 -0.06 -2.99
CA GLY A 150 -1.44 0.15 -1.55
C GLY A 150 -0.26 -0.53 -0.85
N VAL A 151 -0.03 -0.13 0.38
CA VAL A 151 1.13 -0.57 1.17
C VAL A 151 0.90 -1.96 1.76
N CYS A 152 1.88 -2.84 1.63
CA CYS A 152 1.99 -4.04 2.47
C CYS A 152 3.20 -3.89 3.39
N GLY A 153 3.07 -4.45 4.59
CA GLY A 153 4.10 -4.31 5.60
C GLY A 153 4.26 -5.56 6.45
N VAL A 154 5.46 -5.74 6.96
CA VAL A 154 5.83 -6.86 7.82
C VAL A 154 6.86 -6.40 8.85
N GLY A 155 6.76 -6.89 10.07
CA GLY A 155 7.74 -6.61 11.11
C GLY A 155 9.11 -7.19 10.76
N ARG A 156 10.18 -6.55 11.27
CA ARG A 156 11.55 -7.06 11.08
C ARG A 156 11.91 -8.09 12.14
N GLY A 157 12.81 -8.99 11.76
CA GLY A 157 13.39 -9.98 12.67
C GLY A 157 12.35 -10.96 13.19
N ASP A 158 12.32 -11.14 14.51
CA ASP A 158 11.47 -12.13 15.18
C ASP A 158 10.00 -11.69 15.34
N ARG A 159 9.67 -10.51 14.90
CA ARG A 159 8.31 -9.97 15.01
C ARG A 159 7.44 -10.55 13.91
N ILE A 160 6.50 -11.40 14.30
CA ILE A 160 5.58 -12.05 13.37
C ILE A 160 4.14 -11.83 13.81
N LEU A 161 3.25 -11.71 12.84
CA LEU A 161 1.82 -11.66 13.05
C LEU A 161 1.24 -13.03 12.69
N LYS A 162 1.13 -13.88 13.67
CA LYS A 162 0.60 -15.24 13.58
C LYS A 162 -0.31 -15.55 14.74
N ILE A 163 -1.15 -16.61 14.58
CA ILE A 163 -1.97 -17.15 15.64
C ILE A 163 -1.08 -17.80 16.70
#